data_660080e83e093f7477a58ae0a9204fdf
#
_entry.id   660080e83e093f7477a58ae0a9204fdf
#
_cell.length_a   1.000
_cell.length_b   1.000
_cell.length_c   1.000
_cell.angle_alpha   90.00
_cell.angle_beta   90.00
_cell.angle_gamma   90.00
#
_symmetry.space_group_name_H-M   'P 1'
#
loop_
_entity.id
_entity.type
_entity.pdbx_description
1 polymer ?
#
loop_
_entity_poly.entity_id
_entity_poly.type
_entity_poly.pdbx_seq_one_letter_code
_entity_poly.pdbx_strand_id
1 'polypeptide(L)' 'TFENYLKGKKIIISGVFENYSREELKKMIEQYGGKNVSSLSTKTDFLLAGKNMGPAKLEKAKKMNVPIISEDDFIKMIG' A
#
# COMPACT_ATOMS: atom_id res chain seq x y z
N THR A 1 -13.91 13.57 -10.49
CA THR A 1 -12.79 12.87 -11.13
C THR A 1 -11.66 12.61 -10.16
N PHE A 2 -11.15 11.40 -10.18
CA PHE A 2 -10.00 11.03 -9.36
C PHE A 2 -8.73 11.38 -10.11
N GLU A 3 -7.79 11.97 -9.40
CA GLU A 3 -6.50 12.24 -9.99
C GLU A 3 -5.62 10.99 -9.93
N ASN A 4 -4.72 10.83 -10.89
CA ASN A 4 -3.88 9.64 -10.98
C ASN A 4 -2.62 9.78 -10.14
N TYR A 5 -2.79 9.98 -8.84
CA TYR A 5 -1.65 10.11 -7.92
C TYR A 5 -0.79 8.85 -7.86
N LEU A 6 -1.41 7.71 -8.10
CA LEU A 6 -0.75 6.42 -7.98
C LEU A 6 -0.49 5.76 -9.32
N LYS A 7 -0.60 6.50 -10.41
CA LYS A 7 -0.44 5.96 -11.76
C LYS A 7 0.91 5.24 -11.89
N GLY A 8 0.84 3.98 -12.29
CA GLY A 8 2.03 3.16 -12.47
C GLY A 8 2.66 2.66 -11.18
N LYS A 9 2.10 3.00 -10.03
CA LYS A 9 2.62 2.56 -8.75
C LYS A 9 2.07 1.20 -8.37
N LYS A 10 2.91 0.35 -7.82
CA LYS A 10 2.52 -0.95 -7.31
C LYS A 10 2.50 -0.90 -5.79
N ILE A 11 1.37 -1.24 -5.20
CA ILE A 11 1.17 -1.14 -3.76
C ILE A 11 0.70 -2.48 -3.24
N ILE A 12 1.36 -2.96 -2.19
CA ILE A 12 0.94 -4.17 -1.49
C ILE A 12 0.24 -3.77 -0.20
N ILE A 13 -0.90 -4.40 0.08
CA ILE A 13 -1.65 -4.16 1.30
C ILE A 13 -1.38 -5.32 2.26
N SER A 14 -0.96 -4.99 3.48
CA SER A 14 -0.65 -5.99 4.50
C SER A 14 -1.13 -5.55 5.87
N GLY A 15 -1.58 -6.49 6.68
CA GLY A 15 -2.08 -6.22 8.01
C GLY A 15 -3.57 -5.92 8.05
N VAL A 16 -4.03 -5.40 9.19
CA VAL A 16 -5.44 -5.07 9.43
C VAL A 16 -5.59 -3.56 9.52
N PHE A 17 -6.63 -3.03 8.89
CA PHE A 17 -6.88 -1.59 8.88
C PHE A 17 -8.16 -1.27 9.65
N GLU A 18 -8.14 -0.17 10.39
CA GLU A 18 -9.28 0.23 11.23
C GLU A 18 -10.30 1.07 10.48
N ASN A 19 -9.83 2.01 9.67
CA ASN A 19 -10.70 2.98 8.99
C ASN A 19 -11.28 2.44 7.69
N TYR A 20 -10.55 1.56 7.03
CA TYR A 20 -10.95 1.02 5.74
C TYR A 20 -10.67 -0.47 5.70
N SER A 21 -11.52 -1.22 4.99
CA SER A 21 -11.25 -2.62 4.74
C SER A 21 -10.18 -2.76 3.66
N ARG A 22 -9.59 -3.94 3.55
CA ARG A 22 -8.59 -4.21 2.52
C ARG A 22 -9.17 -4.01 1.12
N GLU A 23 -10.44 -4.41 0.94
CA GLU A 23 -11.11 -4.23 -0.35
C GLU A 23 -11.33 -2.76 -0.68
N GLU A 24 -11.68 -1.95 0.32
CA GLU A 24 -11.84 -0.52 0.12
C GLU A 24 -10.53 0.13 -0.28
N LEU A 25 -9.44 -0.23 0.41
CA LEU A 25 -8.11 0.30 0.07
C LEU A 25 -7.68 -0.13 -1.33
N LYS A 26 -7.99 -1.37 -1.70
CA LYS A 26 -7.69 -1.85 -3.04
C LYS A 26 -8.42 -1.02 -4.11
N LYS A 27 -9.70 -0.75 -3.88
CA LYS A 27 -10.47 0.09 -4.79
C LYS A 27 -9.89 1.50 -4.88
N MET A 28 -9.50 2.06 -3.75
CA MET A 28 -8.88 3.39 -3.73
C MET A 28 -7.60 3.42 -4.53
N ILE A 29 -6.75 2.41 -4.38
CA ILE A 29 -5.52 2.30 -5.16
C ILE A 29 -5.83 2.29 -6.66
N GLU A 30 -6.80 1.49 -7.06
CA GLU A 30 -7.19 1.38 -8.47
C GLU A 30 -7.80 2.67 -9.00
N GLN A 31 -8.61 3.36 -8.19
CA GLN A 31 -9.21 4.63 -8.57
C GLN A 31 -8.19 5.71 -8.86
N TYR A 32 -7.07 5.69 -8.15
CA TYR A 32 -6.00 6.67 -8.35
C TYR A 32 -4.94 6.20 -9.35
N GLY A 33 -5.26 5.16 -10.10
CA GLY A 33 -4.38 4.67 -11.17
C GLY A 33 -3.29 3.71 -10.73
N GLY A 34 -3.27 3.34 -9.46
CA GLY A 34 -2.29 2.41 -8.93
C GLY A 34 -2.68 0.96 -9.17
N LYS A 35 -1.80 0.07 -8.79
CA LYS A 35 -2.01 -1.36 -8.92
C LYS A 35 -1.84 -2.03 -7.57
N ASN A 36 -2.82 -2.82 -7.17
CA ASN A 36 -2.69 -3.65 -5.98
C ASN A 36 -2.00 -4.95 -6.36
N VAL A 37 -0.90 -5.24 -5.69
CA VAL A 37 -0.16 -6.48 -5.92
C VAL A 37 -0.21 -7.34 -4.66
N SER A 38 -0.11 -8.64 -4.81
CA SER A 38 -0.18 -9.58 -3.70
C SER A 38 1.20 -10.07 -3.24
N SER A 39 2.24 -9.76 -3.98
CA SER A 39 3.60 -10.20 -3.67
C SER A 39 4.52 -9.02 -3.48
N LEU A 40 5.31 -9.07 -2.43
CA LEU A 40 6.33 -8.06 -2.17
C LEU A 40 7.56 -8.36 -3.03
N SER A 41 7.99 -7.37 -3.81
CA SER A 41 9.16 -7.52 -4.69
C SER A 41 9.89 -6.19 -4.81
N THR A 42 11.04 -6.21 -5.46
CA THR A 42 11.80 -4.98 -5.71
C THR A 42 11.05 -4.01 -6.61
N LYS A 43 10.05 -4.49 -7.33
CA LYS A 43 9.22 -3.66 -8.19
C LYS A 43 8.03 -3.04 -7.47
N THR A 44 7.79 -3.43 -6.21
CA THR A 44 6.74 -2.84 -5.40
C THR A 44 7.14 -1.42 -5.01
N ASP A 45 6.27 -0.46 -5.24
CA ASP A 45 6.56 0.94 -4.93
C ASP A 45 6.31 1.29 -3.48
N PHE A 46 5.25 0.75 -2.89
CA PHE A 46 4.90 1.01 -1.48
C PHE A 46 4.37 -0.24 -0.81
N LEU A 47 4.66 -0.36 0.47
CA LEU A 47 4.03 -1.35 1.34
C LEU A 47 3.07 -0.61 2.26
N LEU A 48 1.77 -0.84 2.08
CA LEU A 48 0.74 -0.25 2.93
C LEU A 48 0.59 -1.13 4.16
N ALA A 49 1.16 -0.69 5.27
CA ALA A 49 1.22 -1.47 6.49
C ALA A 49 0.07 -1.14 7.43
N GLY A 50 -0.66 -2.16 7.84
CA GLY A 50 -1.71 -2.05 8.84
C GLY A 50 -1.25 -2.54 10.19
N LYS A 51 -2.20 -2.72 11.11
CA LYS A 51 -1.94 -3.26 12.44
C LYS A 51 -1.79 -4.78 12.36
N ASN A 52 -1.10 -5.34 13.36
CA ASN A 52 -0.89 -6.78 13.48
C ASN A 52 -0.16 -7.39 12.29
N MET A 53 0.59 -6.58 11.59
CA MET A 53 1.42 -7.05 10.49
C MET A 53 2.63 -7.78 11.05
N GLY A 54 2.93 -8.94 10.48
CA GLY A 54 4.10 -9.72 10.92
C GLY A 54 5.41 -9.01 10.59
N PRO A 55 6.46 -9.20 11.41
CA PRO A 55 7.74 -8.54 11.17
C PRO A 55 8.44 -9.00 9.91
N ALA A 56 8.15 -10.19 9.42
CA ALA A 56 8.80 -10.76 8.24
C ALA A 56 8.62 -9.88 7.00
N LYS A 57 7.41 -9.37 6.77
CA LYS A 57 7.15 -8.52 5.62
C LYS A 57 7.80 -7.15 5.76
N LEU A 58 7.82 -6.61 6.98
CA LEU A 58 8.48 -5.34 7.24
C LEU A 58 9.98 -5.43 6.96
N GLU A 59 10.62 -6.49 7.44
CA GLU A 59 12.05 -6.71 7.21
C GLU A 59 12.34 -6.90 5.72
N LYS A 60 11.49 -7.66 5.04
CA LYS A 60 11.66 -7.91 3.61
C LYS A 60 11.55 -6.61 2.81
N ALA A 61 10.59 -5.76 3.17
CA ALA A 61 10.43 -4.46 2.53
C ALA A 61 11.65 -3.59 2.73
N LYS A 62 12.21 -3.58 3.95
CA LYS A 62 13.43 -2.83 4.24
C LYS A 62 14.62 -3.31 3.42
N LYS A 63 14.75 -4.63 3.28
CA LYS A 63 15.82 -5.22 2.47
C LYS A 63 15.70 -4.86 1.01
N MET A 64 14.48 -4.75 0.52
CA MET A 64 14.19 -4.42 -0.88
C MET A 64 14.10 -2.92 -1.13
N ASN A 65 14.31 -2.10 -0.11
CA ASN A 65 14.17 -0.65 -0.18
C ASN A 65 12.77 -0.21 -0.62
N VAL A 66 11.75 -0.96 -0.19
CA VAL A 66 10.37 -0.60 -0.46
C VAL A 66 9.87 0.32 0.65
N PRO A 67 9.39 1.53 0.32
CA PRO A 67 8.86 2.44 1.34
C PRO A 67 7.66 1.81 2.05
N ILE A 68 7.64 1.95 3.37
CA ILE A 68 6.54 1.45 4.19
C ILE A 68 5.70 2.64 4.61
N ILE A 69 4.41 2.61 4.28
CA ILE A 69 3.49 3.68 4.64
C ILE A 69 2.34 3.12 5.47
N SER A 70 1.82 3.95 6.36
CA SER A 70 0.65 3.58 7.16
C SER A 70 -0.64 3.95 6.42
N GLU A 71 -1.77 3.51 6.98
CA GLU A 71 -3.08 3.89 6.45
C GLU A 71 -3.25 5.41 6.42
N ASP A 72 -2.88 6.06 7.52
CA ASP A 72 -2.97 7.52 7.61
C ASP A 72 -2.10 8.21 6.56
N ASP A 73 -0.88 7.73 6.39
CA ASP A 73 0.04 8.27 5.38
C ASP A 73 -0.52 8.09 3.97
N PHE A 74 -1.11 6.93 3.71
CA PHE A 74 -1.71 6.64 2.42
C PHE A 74 -2.87 7.61 2.13
N ILE A 75 -3.75 7.80 3.09
CA ILE A 75 -4.90 8.70 2.95
C ILE A 75 -4.44 10.14 2.71
N LYS A 76 -3.42 10.58 3.43
CA LYS A 76 -2.85 11.92 3.23
C LYS A 76 -2.23 12.07 1.84
N MET A 77 -1.65 11.00 1.32
CA MET A 77 -1.01 11.02 0.02
C MET A 77 -2.01 11.21 -1.13
N ILE A 78 -3.19 10.63 -0.99
CA ILE A 78 -4.20 10.67 -2.05
C ILE A 78 -5.32 11.67 -1.81
N GLY A 79 -5.37 12.25 -0.67
CA GLY A 79 -6.45 13.14 -0.35
C GLY A 79 -6.15 14.19 0.63
#